data_b5345a80f6c747fa6499d19652a9efda
#
_entry.id   b5345a80f6c747fa6499d19652a9efda
#
_cell.length_a   1.000
_cell.length_b   1.000
_cell.length_c   1.000
_cell.angle_alpha   90.00
_cell.angle_beta   90.00
_cell.angle_gamma   90.00
#
_symmetry.space_group_name_H-M   'P 1'
#
loop_
_entity.id
_entity.type
_entity.pdbx_description
1 polymer ?
#
loop_
_entity_poly.entity_id
_entity_poly.type
_entity_poly.pdbx_seq_one_letter_code
_entity_poly.pdbx_strand_id
1 'polypeptide(L)'
;MHLLKAEEILRIHDAVLERFGGLKSQPMTPDAGLSKAQALIGRIRSAMTYNTAYDWNNVFLCAAFQTHCIARAHAFADGNKRTALNAAGLLLKRAGYAIKDSENLPQLVVELAQDQIKLEEIAARLQTEMTVSERVHGRPRTLRSIRHTGIQENFPANAAAPSRFR
;
A
#
# COMPACT_ATOMS: atom_id res chain seq x y z
N MET A 1 -5.45 -12.37 1.89
CA MET A 1 -5.34 -11.13 1.07
C MET A 1 -5.84 -9.95 1.89
N HIS A 2 -5.02 -8.92 2.04
CA HIS A 2 -5.31 -7.71 2.84
C HIS A 2 -5.59 -6.53 1.90
N LEU A 3 -6.80 -5.98 1.96
CA LEU A 3 -7.23 -4.84 1.13
C LEU A 3 -7.97 -3.80 1.96
N LEU A 4 -7.73 -2.52 1.66
CA LEU A 4 -8.53 -1.42 2.16
C LEU A 4 -9.84 -1.31 1.37
N LYS A 5 -10.86 -0.72 2.00
CA LYS A 5 -12.12 -0.38 1.33
C LYS A 5 -12.01 0.97 0.64
N ALA A 6 -12.84 1.20 -0.36
CA ALA A 6 -12.88 2.47 -1.10
C ALA A 6 -13.16 3.68 -0.19
N GLU A 7 -14.11 3.51 0.75
CA GLU A 7 -14.48 4.55 1.72
C GLU A 7 -13.31 4.92 2.65
N GLU A 8 -12.43 3.95 2.91
CA GLU A 8 -11.23 4.18 3.74
C GLU A 8 -10.19 4.97 2.98
N ILE A 9 -9.96 4.64 1.70
CA ILE A 9 -9.06 5.41 0.84
C ILE A 9 -9.54 6.86 0.71
N LEU A 10 -10.85 7.07 0.52
CA LEU A 10 -11.41 8.40 0.42
C LEU A 10 -11.22 9.20 1.72
N ARG A 11 -11.53 8.58 2.88
CA ARG A 11 -11.32 9.22 4.18
C ARG A 11 -9.85 9.56 4.46
N ILE A 12 -8.92 8.68 4.06
CA ILE A 12 -7.49 8.96 4.17
C ILE A 12 -7.12 10.14 3.29
N HIS A 13 -7.62 10.19 2.07
CA HIS A 13 -7.36 11.28 1.14
C HIS A 13 -7.87 12.62 1.70
N ASP A 14 -9.10 12.67 2.19
CA ASP A 14 -9.68 13.87 2.79
C ASP A 14 -8.86 14.37 3.99
N ALA A 15 -8.46 13.45 4.89
CA ALA A 15 -7.61 13.76 6.04
C ALA A 15 -6.21 14.26 5.62
N VAL A 16 -5.66 13.73 4.53
CA VAL A 16 -4.39 14.19 3.95
C VAL A 16 -4.49 15.62 3.44
N LEU A 17 -5.57 15.95 2.72
CA LEU A 17 -5.78 17.31 2.22
C LEU A 17 -6.07 18.31 3.35
N GLU A 18 -6.81 17.89 4.37
CA GLU A 18 -7.08 18.71 5.55
C GLU A 18 -5.79 19.06 6.31
N ARG A 19 -4.91 18.06 6.51
CA ARG A 19 -3.68 18.22 7.29
C ARG A 19 -2.56 18.95 6.56
N PHE A 20 -2.37 18.67 5.28
CA PHE A 20 -1.21 19.12 4.50
C PHE A 20 -1.55 20.14 3.43
N GLY A 21 -2.81 20.48 3.27
CA GLY A 21 -3.29 21.27 2.15
C GLY A 21 -3.19 20.50 0.83
N GLY A 22 -3.57 21.16 -0.25
CA GLY A 22 -3.54 20.62 -1.59
C GLY A 22 -4.72 21.12 -2.41
N LEU A 23 -4.64 20.90 -3.72
CA LEU A 23 -5.75 21.22 -4.61
C LEU A 23 -6.91 20.28 -4.28
N LYS A 24 -7.90 20.81 -3.58
CA LYS A 24 -9.21 20.18 -3.62
C LYS A 24 -9.61 20.22 -5.09
N SER A 25 -9.61 19.06 -5.75
CA SER A 25 -10.28 18.95 -7.05
C SER A 25 -11.59 19.73 -6.94
N GLN A 26 -11.95 20.47 -8.00
CA GLN A 26 -13.28 21.11 -8.11
C GLN A 26 -14.30 20.20 -7.45
N PRO A 27 -15.35 20.73 -6.76
CA PRO A 27 -16.14 19.96 -5.82
C PRO A 27 -16.54 18.65 -6.46
N MET A 28 -15.73 17.63 -6.25
CA MET A 28 -16.11 16.28 -6.57
C MET A 28 -17.30 16.04 -5.67
N THR A 29 -18.46 15.82 -6.28
CA THR A 29 -19.57 15.31 -5.48
C THR A 29 -19.02 14.14 -4.68
N PRO A 30 -19.38 13.97 -3.41
CA PRO A 30 -18.92 12.85 -2.60
C PRO A 30 -19.03 11.50 -3.35
N ASP A 31 -20.05 11.36 -4.17
CA ASP A 31 -20.29 10.20 -5.03
C ASP A 31 -19.22 10.01 -6.11
N ALA A 32 -18.72 11.08 -6.72
CA ALA A 32 -17.66 10.97 -7.74
C ALA A 32 -16.32 10.54 -7.12
N GLY A 33 -16.01 11.01 -5.92
CA GLY A 33 -14.83 10.59 -5.17
C GLY A 33 -14.89 9.11 -4.79
N LEU A 34 -16.03 8.69 -4.28
CA LEU A 34 -16.25 7.30 -3.91
C LEU A 34 -16.19 6.37 -5.13
N SER A 35 -16.81 6.76 -6.24
CA SER A 35 -16.76 5.99 -7.50
C SER A 35 -15.33 5.78 -7.99
N LYS A 36 -14.47 6.82 -7.96
CA LYS A 36 -13.05 6.70 -8.33
C LYS A 36 -12.30 5.76 -7.38
N ALA A 37 -12.52 5.88 -6.08
CA ALA A 37 -11.92 4.99 -5.09
C ALA A 37 -12.39 3.54 -5.26
N GLN A 38 -13.66 3.30 -5.56
CA GLN A 38 -14.21 1.97 -5.85
C GLN A 38 -13.57 1.37 -7.10
N ALA A 39 -13.46 2.14 -8.18
CA ALA A 39 -12.80 1.70 -9.41
C ALA A 39 -11.32 1.34 -9.17
N LEU A 40 -10.61 2.14 -8.36
CA LEU A 40 -9.23 1.88 -7.98
C LEU A 40 -9.10 0.57 -7.20
N ILE A 41 -9.89 0.39 -6.14
CA ILE A 41 -9.86 -0.83 -5.32
C ILE A 41 -10.30 -2.06 -6.12
N GLY A 42 -11.27 -1.90 -7.02
CA GLY A 42 -11.67 -2.97 -7.95
C GLY A 42 -10.51 -3.45 -8.82
N ARG A 43 -9.75 -2.52 -9.41
CA ARG A 43 -8.55 -2.84 -10.20
C ARG A 43 -7.46 -3.51 -9.36
N ILE A 44 -7.18 -3.02 -8.15
CA ILE A 44 -6.21 -3.62 -7.24
C ILE A 44 -6.62 -5.07 -6.92
N ARG A 45 -7.88 -5.28 -6.53
CA ARG A 45 -8.41 -6.61 -6.22
C ARG A 45 -8.28 -7.56 -7.39
N SER A 46 -8.69 -7.13 -8.58
CA SER A 46 -8.56 -7.91 -9.81
C SER A 46 -7.11 -8.30 -10.08
N ALA A 47 -6.20 -7.34 -10.05
CA ALA A 47 -4.78 -7.59 -10.27
C ALA A 47 -4.19 -8.59 -9.27
N MET A 48 -4.54 -8.49 -7.98
CA MET A 48 -4.09 -9.44 -6.96
C MET A 48 -4.72 -10.84 -7.15
N THR A 49 -5.95 -10.91 -7.66
CA THR A 49 -6.62 -12.20 -7.90
C THR A 49 -5.98 -12.96 -9.06
N TYR A 50 -5.61 -12.27 -10.13
CA TYR A 50 -5.05 -12.88 -11.32
C TYR A 50 -3.53 -13.01 -11.32
N ASN A 51 -2.84 -12.25 -10.49
CA ASN A 51 -1.38 -12.35 -10.37
C ASN A 51 -1.00 -13.38 -9.31
N THR A 52 -0.70 -14.59 -9.75
CA THR A 52 -0.30 -15.71 -8.88
C THR A 52 1.21 -15.76 -8.59
N ALA A 53 1.98 -14.82 -9.13
CA ALA A 53 3.42 -14.76 -8.91
C ALA A 53 3.79 -14.32 -7.48
N TYR A 54 2.86 -13.68 -6.77
CA TYR A 54 3.08 -13.14 -5.44
C TYR A 54 2.23 -13.85 -4.38
N ASP A 55 2.81 -14.04 -3.18
CA ASP A 55 2.06 -14.50 -2.01
C ASP A 55 1.28 -13.32 -1.38
N TRP A 56 0.03 -13.20 -1.72
CA TRP A 56 -0.86 -12.16 -1.17
C TRP A 56 -1.31 -12.40 0.28
N ASN A 57 -0.79 -13.43 0.97
CA ASN A 57 -0.89 -13.54 2.42
C ASN A 57 0.18 -12.70 3.12
N ASN A 58 1.25 -12.33 2.42
CA ASN A 58 2.24 -11.40 2.93
C ASN A 58 1.65 -9.97 2.95
N VAL A 59 1.43 -9.45 4.15
CA VAL A 59 0.82 -8.12 4.34
C VAL A 59 1.70 -6.99 3.81
N PHE A 60 3.03 -7.13 3.83
CA PHE A 60 3.94 -6.12 3.30
C PHE A 60 3.89 -6.05 1.78
N LEU A 61 3.78 -7.19 1.10
CA LEU A 61 3.53 -7.22 -0.35
C LEU A 61 2.17 -6.59 -0.69
N CYS A 62 1.12 -6.92 0.07
CA CYS A 62 -0.19 -6.27 -0.10
C CYS A 62 -0.11 -4.76 0.10
N ALA A 63 0.60 -4.29 1.14
CA ALA A 63 0.78 -2.87 1.41
C ALA A 63 1.57 -2.19 0.29
N ALA A 64 2.69 -2.77 -0.13
CA ALA A 64 3.52 -2.27 -1.22
C ALA A 64 2.72 -2.13 -2.52
N PHE A 65 1.97 -3.16 -2.90
CA PHE A 65 1.18 -3.16 -4.13
C PHE A 65 0.04 -2.13 -4.09
N GLN A 66 -0.68 -2.01 -2.98
CA GLN A 66 -1.71 -0.99 -2.83
C GLN A 66 -1.11 0.41 -2.88
N THR A 67 0.04 0.63 -2.21
CA THR A 67 0.76 1.91 -2.24
C THR A 67 1.13 2.28 -3.67
N HIS A 68 1.70 1.34 -4.43
CA HIS A 68 2.04 1.54 -5.84
C HIS A 68 0.82 1.95 -6.67
N CYS A 69 -0.25 1.16 -6.57
CA CYS A 69 -1.47 1.43 -7.34
C CYS A 69 -2.10 2.78 -6.98
N ILE A 70 -2.18 3.14 -5.69
CA ILE A 70 -2.78 4.41 -5.24
C ILE A 70 -1.91 5.59 -5.69
N ALA A 71 -0.58 5.51 -5.52
CA ALA A 71 0.33 6.59 -5.88
C ALA A 71 0.28 6.94 -7.37
N ARG A 72 0.09 5.92 -8.23
CA ARG A 72 0.10 6.05 -9.69
C ARG A 72 -1.26 6.22 -10.34
N ALA A 73 -2.33 5.93 -9.63
CA ALA A 73 -3.67 5.89 -10.23
C ALA A 73 -4.16 7.27 -10.69
N HIS A 74 -3.54 8.36 -10.21
CA HIS A 74 -4.03 9.74 -10.43
C HIS A 74 -5.55 9.84 -10.20
N ALA A 75 -6.06 9.05 -9.23
CA ALA A 75 -7.48 9.01 -8.90
C ALA A 75 -7.97 10.34 -8.33
N PHE A 76 -7.07 11.05 -7.65
CA PHE A 76 -7.31 12.35 -7.04
C PHE A 76 -6.46 13.41 -7.75
N ALA A 77 -6.92 14.67 -7.74
CA ALA A 77 -6.21 15.77 -8.37
C ALA A 77 -4.86 16.05 -7.69
N ASP A 78 -4.80 15.89 -6.37
CA ASP A 78 -3.58 16.04 -5.56
C ASP A 78 -3.58 15.02 -4.42
N GLY A 79 -2.46 14.91 -3.70
CA GLY A 79 -2.34 14.09 -2.49
C GLY A 79 -2.21 12.58 -2.73
N ASN A 80 -2.18 12.07 -3.98
CA ASN A 80 -2.14 10.62 -4.26
C ASN A 80 -0.99 9.90 -3.53
N LYS A 81 0.23 10.46 -3.55
CA LYS A 81 1.40 9.85 -2.89
C LYS A 81 1.25 9.83 -1.36
N ARG A 82 0.75 10.93 -0.77
CA ARG A 82 0.49 11.02 0.67
C ARG A 82 -0.63 10.08 1.10
N THR A 83 -1.68 9.97 0.29
CA THR A 83 -2.77 9.00 0.49
C THR A 83 -2.25 7.57 0.45
N ALA A 84 -1.38 7.24 -0.52
CA ALA A 84 -0.77 5.92 -0.66
C ALA A 84 0.04 5.52 0.58
N LEU A 85 0.87 6.43 1.10
CA LEU A 85 1.66 6.19 2.32
C LEU A 85 0.77 5.94 3.54
N ASN A 86 -0.24 6.79 3.75
CA ASN A 86 -1.16 6.63 4.87
C ASN A 86 -2.03 5.36 4.74
N ALA A 87 -2.38 4.97 3.51
CA ALA A 87 -3.09 3.73 3.23
C ALA A 87 -2.23 2.50 3.62
N ALA A 88 -0.94 2.49 3.26
CA ALA A 88 -0.01 1.45 3.70
C ALA A 88 0.06 1.37 5.22
N GLY A 89 0.20 2.52 5.89
CA GLY A 89 0.23 2.62 7.35
C GLY A 89 -1.02 2.03 8.01
N LEU A 90 -2.21 2.36 7.50
CA LEU A 90 -3.47 1.82 8.04
C LEU A 90 -3.56 0.30 7.87
N LEU A 91 -3.17 -0.21 6.70
CA LEU A 91 -3.20 -1.64 6.41
C LEU A 91 -2.26 -2.41 7.33
N LEU A 92 -1.01 -1.93 7.48
CA LEU A 92 -0.01 -2.55 8.34
C LEU A 92 -0.38 -2.44 9.82
N LYS A 93 -0.96 -1.31 10.26
CA LYS A 93 -1.48 -1.14 11.62
C LYS A 93 -2.56 -2.18 11.94
N ARG A 94 -3.46 -2.48 11.01
CA ARG A 94 -4.46 -3.56 11.18
C ARG A 94 -3.85 -4.95 11.29
N ALA A 95 -2.71 -5.14 10.65
CA ALA A 95 -1.96 -6.39 10.75
C ALA A 95 -1.11 -6.48 12.03
N GLY A 96 -1.14 -5.47 12.90
CA GLY A 96 -0.43 -5.45 14.17
C GLY A 96 0.98 -4.86 14.09
N TYR A 97 1.26 -4.06 13.09
CA TYR A 97 2.52 -3.34 12.95
C TYR A 97 2.35 -1.85 13.27
N ALA A 98 3.39 -1.24 13.84
CA ALA A 98 3.47 0.19 14.03
C ALA A 98 4.57 0.77 13.14
N ILE A 99 4.30 1.93 12.55
CA ILE A 99 5.31 2.67 11.78
C ILE A 99 6.31 3.25 12.77
N LYS A 100 7.59 3.04 12.53
CA LYS A 100 8.65 3.84 13.15
C LYS A 100 8.59 5.23 12.52
N ASP A 101 8.86 6.25 13.32
CA ASP A 101 9.00 7.60 12.78
C ASP A 101 10.25 7.61 11.87
N SER A 102 10.04 7.61 10.58
CA SER A 102 11.08 7.44 9.58
C SER A 102 10.93 8.48 8.49
N GLU A 103 11.99 9.23 8.26
CA GLU A 103 12.09 10.20 7.17
C GLU A 103 12.18 9.53 5.79
N ASN A 104 12.46 8.23 5.75
CA ASN A 104 12.67 7.48 4.50
C ASN A 104 11.35 7.11 3.79
N LEU A 105 10.25 7.00 4.53
CA LEU A 105 8.97 6.54 3.97
C LEU A 105 8.39 7.46 2.88
N PRO A 106 8.43 8.79 2.99
CA PRO A 106 7.97 9.67 1.91
C PRO A 106 8.78 9.49 0.63
N GLN A 107 10.10 9.36 0.75
CA GLN A 107 11.00 9.14 -0.38
C GLN A 107 10.73 7.79 -1.04
N LEU A 108 10.51 6.74 -0.27
CA LEU A 108 10.13 5.42 -0.76
C LEU A 108 8.90 5.47 -1.67
N VAL A 109 7.87 6.25 -1.29
CA VAL A 109 6.65 6.38 -2.11
C VAL A 109 6.90 7.16 -3.40
N VAL A 110 7.83 8.11 -3.39
CA VAL A 110 8.24 8.84 -4.61
C VAL A 110 8.94 7.89 -5.58
N GLU A 111 9.92 7.13 -5.13
CA GLU A 111 10.66 6.13 -5.92
C GLU A 111 9.72 5.08 -6.50
N LEU A 112 8.77 4.62 -5.70
CA LEU A 112 7.73 3.68 -6.12
C LEU A 112 6.84 4.26 -7.22
N ALA A 113 6.40 5.50 -7.08
CA ALA A 113 5.52 6.14 -8.08
C ALA A 113 6.24 6.37 -9.41
N GLN A 114 7.58 6.38 -9.41
CA GLN A 114 8.44 6.56 -10.58
C GLN A 114 8.94 5.22 -11.18
N ASP A 115 8.48 4.07 -10.68
CA ASP A 115 8.95 2.73 -11.07
C ASP A 115 10.48 2.53 -10.90
N GLN A 116 11.10 3.22 -9.98
CA GLN A 116 12.54 3.15 -9.74
C GLN A 116 12.94 1.93 -8.89
N ILE A 117 11.97 1.33 -8.19
CA ILE A 117 12.19 0.17 -7.32
C ILE A 117 11.15 -0.92 -7.54
N LYS A 118 11.54 -2.16 -7.30
CA LYS A 118 10.65 -3.32 -7.45
C LYS A 118 9.71 -3.45 -6.25
N LEU A 119 8.58 -4.14 -6.46
CA LEU A 119 7.56 -4.34 -5.43
C LEU A 119 8.10 -5.05 -4.19
N GLU A 120 8.94 -6.06 -4.39
CA GLU A 120 9.56 -6.84 -3.33
C GLU A 120 10.51 -5.98 -2.48
N GLU A 121 11.24 -5.07 -3.10
CA GLU A 121 12.12 -4.14 -2.41
C GLU A 121 11.32 -3.16 -1.55
N ILE A 122 10.18 -2.69 -2.06
CA ILE A 122 9.28 -1.83 -1.27
C ILE A 122 8.75 -2.61 -0.06
N ALA A 123 8.32 -3.84 -0.27
CA ALA A 123 7.82 -4.69 0.81
C ALA A 123 8.90 -4.91 1.89
N ALA A 124 10.15 -5.15 1.48
CA ALA A 124 11.28 -5.30 2.39
C ALA A 124 11.58 -4.00 3.16
N ARG A 125 11.61 -2.86 2.48
CA ARG A 125 11.81 -1.54 3.12
C ARG A 125 10.68 -1.19 4.07
N LEU A 126 9.42 -1.43 3.70
CA LEU A 126 8.29 -1.27 4.63
C LEU A 126 8.46 -2.15 5.86
N GLN A 127 8.94 -3.37 5.70
CA GLN A 127 9.16 -4.29 6.82
C GLN A 127 10.24 -3.78 7.77
N THR A 128 11.32 -3.17 7.27
CA THR A 128 12.39 -2.61 8.11
C THR A 128 11.94 -1.36 8.88
N GLU A 129 11.04 -0.58 8.31
CA GLU A 129 10.51 0.65 8.93
C GLU A 129 9.33 0.36 9.90
N MET A 130 8.94 -0.91 10.06
CA MET A 130 7.85 -1.30 10.94
C MET A 130 8.36 -2.04 12.18
N THR A 131 7.65 -1.83 13.29
CA THR A 131 7.81 -2.62 14.51
C THR A 131 6.51 -3.36 14.80
N VAL A 132 6.61 -4.51 15.46
CA VAL A 132 5.41 -5.18 15.97
C VAL A 132 4.79 -4.30 17.05
N SER A 133 3.52 -3.91 16.86
CA SER A 133 2.81 -3.11 17.87
C SER A 133 2.48 -3.98 19.06
N GLU A 134 2.98 -3.61 20.23
CA GLU A 134 2.67 -4.32 21.48
C GLU A 134 1.19 -4.20 21.90
N ARG A 135 0.42 -3.33 21.26
CA ARG A 135 -0.95 -2.98 21.65
C ARG A 135 -1.96 -3.08 20.51
N VAL A 136 -2.15 -4.28 19.97
CA VAL A 136 -3.38 -4.57 19.24
C VAL A 136 -4.00 -5.84 19.81
N HIS A 137 -5.09 -5.66 20.55
CA HIS A 137 -5.97 -6.72 21.07
C HIS A 137 -5.39 -7.65 22.16
N GLY A 138 -4.94 -7.13 23.31
CA GLY A 138 -4.92 -7.87 24.57
C GLY A 138 -4.25 -9.25 24.62
N ARG A 139 -3.56 -9.67 23.55
CA ARG A 139 -2.74 -10.88 23.50
C ARG A 139 -1.40 -10.56 22.85
N PRO A 140 -0.27 -10.73 23.58
CA PRO A 140 1.04 -10.67 22.94
C PRO A 140 1.12 -11.82 21.93
N ARG A 141 1.20 -11.49 20.64
CA ARG A 141 1.62 -12.49 19.64
C ARG A 141 3.09 -12.75 19.90
N THR A 142 3.37 -13.86 20.55
CA THR A 142 4.73 -14.34 20.72
C THR A 142 5.41 -14.42 19.36
N LEU A 143 6.63 -13.89 19.28
CA LEU A 143 7.56 -13.88 18.14
C LEU A 143 7.87 -15.27 17.53
N ARG A 144 7.09 -16.29 17.85
CA ARG A 144 7.37 -17.68 17.47
C ARG A 144 6.89 -18.10 16.09
N SER A 145 6.25 -17.24 15.32
CA SER A 145 5.73 -17.61 13.98
C SER A 145 6.29 -16.82 12.82
N ILE A 146 7.29 -15.95 13.04
CA ILE A 146 8.11 -15.46 11.94
C ILE A 146 9.35 -16.35 11.88
N ARG A 147 9.13 -17.63 11.61
CA ARG A 147 10.23 -18.40 11.02
C ARG A 147 10.45 -17.74 9.65
N HIS A 148 11.68 -17.30 9.43
CA HIS A 148 12.24 -17.08 8.11
C HIS A 148 11.83 -18.25 7.23
N THR A 149 10.71 -18.14 6.52
CA THR A 149 10.63 -18.81 5.24
C THR A 149 11.62 -18.04 4.40
N GLY A 150 12.81 -18.63 4.31
CA GLY A 150 13.89 -18.11 3.52
C GLY A 150 13.32 -17.71 2.17
N ILE A 151 13.67 -16.53 1.74
CA ILE A 151 13.65 -16.17 0.34
C ILE A 151 14.62 -17.17 -0.28
N GLN A 152 14.08 -18.33 -0.70
CA GLN A 152 14.86 -19.21 -1.54
C GLN A 152 15.09 -18.45 -2.84
N GLU A 153 16.35 -18.22 -3.16
CA GLU A 153 16.86 -17.65 -4.40
C GLU A 153 16.53 -18.53 -5.62
N ASN A 154 15.26 -18.85 -5.83
CA ASN A 154 14.78 -19.56 -7.00
C ASN A 154 13.69 -18.73 -7.68
N PHE A 155 14.08 -17.56 -8.19
CA PHE A 155 13.28 -16.89 -9.18
C PHE A 155 13.69 -17.37 -10.57
N PRO A 156 12.75 -17.88 -11.37
CA PRO A 156 13.04 -18.12 -12.78
C PRO A 156 13.38 -16.79 -13.43
N ALA A 157 14.51 -16.75 -14.11
CA ALA A 157 15.07 -15.57 -14.78
C ALA A 157 14.21 -14.99 -15.93
N ASN A 158 12.92 -15.34 -16.03
CA ASN A 158 12.06 -14.97 -17.15
C ASN A 158 10.59 -14.77 -16.70
N ALA A 159 10.34 -13.93 -15.69
CA ALA A 159 9.01 -13.37 -15.56
C ALA A 159 9.03 -12.01 -16.29
N ALA A 160 8.57 -12.04 -17.54
CA ALA A 160 8.34 -10.83 -18.31
C ALA A 160 7.48 -9.87 -17.47
N ALA A 161 7.96 -8.67 -17.31
CA ALA A 161 7.19 -7.61 -16.67
C ALA A 161 5.80 -7.52 -17.32
N PRO A 162 4.71 -7.42 -16.54
CA PRO A 162 3.41 -7.22 -17.12
C PRO A 162 3.43 -5.89 -17.88
N SER A 163 3.35 -6.01 -19.18
CA SER A 163 3.28 -4.89 -20.09
C SER A 163 2.06 -4.04 -19.76
N ARG A 164 2.32 -2.80 -19.40
CA ARG A 164 1.49 -1.60 -19.60
C ARG A 164 0.00 -1.76 -19.30
N PHE A 165 -0.39 -1.37 -18.11
CA PHE A 165 -1.72 -0.83 -17.92
C PHE A 165 -1.78 0.53 -18.65
N ARG A 166 -2.39 0.56 -19.82
CA ARG A 166 -2.90 1.77 -20.42
C ARG A 166 -4.23 2.15 -19.81
#